data_b5d7c3471ada65096fa72b95e9ce12b1
#
_entry.id   b5d7c3471ada65096fa72b95e9ce12b1
#
_cell.length_a   1.000
_cell.length_b   1.000
_cell.length_c   1.000
_cell.angle_alpha   90.00
_cell.angle_beta   90.00
_cell.angle_gamma   90.00
#
_symmetry.space_group_name_H-M   'P 1'
#
loop_
_entity.id
_entity.type
_entity.pdbx_description
1 polymer ?
#
loop_
_entity_poly.entity_id
_entity_poly.type
_entity_poly.pdbx_seq_one_letter_code
_entity_poly.pdbx_strand_id
1 'polypeptide(L)'
;MNVMELLTSAVEKNAADIFLIPGMPFSYKIGGRIIYQGDNRIMPDEMDKMITEIYGLAKNRGMDKVQSHGDDDFSFAIPGVSRFRASVFRQRGSLAGIIRVVRFELPDAGQLHLPDSIIGVSRLTKGMVLVTGPAGSGKSTTLACIIDE
;
A
#
# COMPACT_ATOMS: atom_id res chain seq x y z
N MET A 1 -9.78 17.91 -2.16
CA MET A 1 -8.51 17.20 -2.52
C MET A 1 -8.88 16.07 -3.46
N ASN A 2 -8.25 15.97 -4.61
CA ASN A 2 -8.51 14.87 -5.54
C ASN A 2 -7.71 13.62 -5.15
N VAL A 3 -8.05 12.47 -5.72
CA VAL A 3 -7.40 11.19 -5.39
C VAL A 3 -5.91 11.19 -5.74
N MET A 4 -5.51 11.85 -6.83
CA MET A 4 -4.11 11.97 -7.23
C MET A 4 -3.28 12.72 -6.19
N GLU A 5 -3.79 13.85 -5.69
CA GLU A 5 -3.13 14.63 -4.63
C GLU A 5 -3.01 13.81 -3.34
N LEU A 6 -4.05 13.06 -2.98
CA LEU A 6 -4.07 12.20 -1.80
C LEU A 6 -2.98 11.11 -1.91
N LEU A 7 -2.89 10.42 -3.05
CA LEU A 7 -1.91 9.35 -3.28
C LEU A 7 -0.48 9.89 -3.31
N THR A 8 -0.25 11.02 -3.99
CA THR A 8 1.07 11.67 -4.06
C THR A 8 1.53 12.15 -2.68
N SER A 9 0.65 12.84 -1.93
CA SER A 9 0.94 13.28 -0.55
C SER A 9 1.25 12.11 0.39
N ALA A 10 0.59 10.95 0.22
CA ALA A 10 0.90 9.77 1.00
C ALA A 10 2.33 9.26 0.76
N VAL A 11 2.77 9.27 -0.50
CA VAL A 11 4.14 8.87 -0.87
C VAL A 11 5.16 9.84 -0.29
N GLU A 12 4.96 11.16 -0.47
CA GLU A 12 5.84 12.22 0.06
C GLU A 12 5.97 12.14 1.59
N LYS A 13 4.89 11.84 2.30
CA LYS A 13 4.86 11.69 3.76
C LYS A 13 5.35 10.32 4.25
N ASN A 14 5.86 9.48 3.35
CA ASN A 14 6.29 8.12 3.69
C ASN A 14 5.21 7.26 4.36
N ALA A 15 3.95 7.44 3.98
CA ALA A 15 2.87 6.61 4.47
C ALA A 15 3.01 5.16 3.97
N ALA A 16 2.71 4.21 4.85
CA ALA A 16 2.62 2.79 4.49
C ALA A 16 1.23 2.42 3.93
N ASP A 17 0.20 2.94 4.58
CA ASP A 17 -1.20 2.68 4.21
C ASP A 17 -2.00 4.00 4.27
N ILE A 18 -3.03 4.10 3.43
CA ILE A 18 -4.02 5.18 3.36
C ILE A 18 -5.36 4.55 3.72
N PHE A 19 -6.10 5.17 4.64
CA PHE A 19 -7.43 4.71 5.05
C PHE A 19 -8.49 5.68 4.56
N LEU A 20 -9.43 5.16 3.80
CA LEU A 20 -10.60 5.84 3.27
C LEU A 20 -11.85 5.21 3.89
N ILE A 21 -12.32 5.78 5.00
CA ILE A 21 -13.44 5.26 5.79
C ILE A 21 -14.56 6.30 5.81
N PRO A 22 -15.78 5.97 5.37
CA PRO A 22 -16.92 6.90 5.39
C PRO A 22 -17.19 7.44 6.78
N GLY A 23 -17.45 8.73 6.89
CA GLY A 23 -17.72 9.41 8.16
C GLY A 23 -16.47 9.75 8.99
N MET A 24 -15.29 9.42 8.50
CA MET A 24 -14.00 9.76 9.11
C MET A 24 -13.17 10.67 8.19
N PRO A 25 -12.27 11.50 8.74
CA PRO A 25 -11.23 12.10 7.92
C PRO A 25 -10.36 11.00 7.31
N PHE A 26 -9.85 11.19 6.08
CA PHE A 26 -8.86 10.26 5.58
C PHE A 26 -7.60 10.30 6.45
N SER A 27 -6.93 9.18 6.53
CA SER A 27 -5.76 9.06 7.40
C SER A 27 -4.67 8.22 6.76
N TYR A 28 -3.43 8.51 7.18
CA TYR A 28 -2.24 7.80 6.75
C TYR A 28 -1.65 7.01 7.91
N LYS A 29 -1.10 5.84 7.61
CA LYS A 29 -0.25 5.11 8.54
C LYS A 29 1.20 5.48 8.29
N ILE A 30 1.80 6.22 9.21
CA ILE A 30 3.19 6.71 9.14
C ILE A 30 3.93 6.24 10.38
N GLY A 31 5.05 5.55 10.22
CA GLY A 31 5.83 5.04 11.36
C GLY A 31 5.02 4.14 12.30
N GLY A 32 4.07 3.36 11.75
CA GLY A 32 3.19 2.47 12.52
C GLY A 32 1.99 3.17 13.20
N ARG A 33 1.88 4.51 13.13
CA ARG A 33 0.79 5.28 13.73
C ARG A 33 -0.19 5.76 12.68
N ILE A 34 -1.49 5.83 13.03
CA ILE A 34 -2.53 6.41 12.18
C ILE A 34 -2.59 7.91 12.47
N ILE A 35 -2.44 8.71 11.40
CA ILE A 35 -2.42 10.17 11.45
C ILE A 35 -3.53 10.69 10.54
N TYR A 36 -4.52 11.35 11.11
CA TYR A 36 -5.59 12.00 10.36
C TYR A 36 -5.05 13.21 9.59
N GLN A 37 -5.56 13.40 8.38
CA GLN A 37 -5.17 14.49 7.51
C GLN A 37 -6.28 15.55 7.49
N GLY A 38 -6.30 16.39 8.51
CA GLY A 38 -7.35 17.37 8.74
C GLY A 38 -8.58 16.82 9.46
N ASP A 39 -9.61 17.65 9.58
CA ASP A 39 -10.83 17.35 10.35
C ASP A 39 -12.05 17.05 9.46
N ASN A 40 -11.91 17.24 8.15
CA ASN A 40 -13.01 17.05 7.20
C ASN A 40 -13.33 15.55 7.04
N ARG A 41 -14.55 15.20 7.42
CA ARG A 41 -15.06 13.82 7.27
C ARG A 41 -15.50 13.58 5.83
N ILE A 42 -15.10 12.46 5.28
CA ILE A 42 -15.52 12.04 3.94
C ILE A 42 -16.92 11.42 4.05
N MET A 43 -17.89 12.04 3.39
CA MET A 43 -19.26 11.53 3.36
C MET A 43 -19.39 10.35 2.38
N PRO A 44 -20.41 9.45 2.52
CA PRO A 44 -20.56 8.28 1.67
C PRO A 44 -20.55 8.58 0.17
N ASP A 45 -21.27 9.62 -0.28
CA ASP A 45 -21.32 10.00 -1.71
C ASP A 45 -19.96 10.49 -2.25
N GLU A 46 -19.16 11.14 -1.39
CA GLU A 46 -17.80 11.55 -1.73
C GLU A 46 -16.87 10.35 -1.78
N MET A 47 -17.03 9.42 -0.84
CA MET A 47 -16.27 8.17 -0.82
C MET A 47 -16.50 7.34 -2.07
N ASP A 48 -17.74 7.19 -2.51
CA ASP A 48 -18.08 6.46 -3.73
C ASP A 48 -17.42 7.07 -4.98
N LYS A 49 -17.35 8.40 -5.07
CA LYS A 49 -16.63 9.10 -6.14
C LYS A 49 -15.13 8.84 -6.07
N MET A 50 -14.52 8.95 -4.89
CA MET A 50 -13.09 8.70 -4.70
C MET A 50 -12.73 7.25 -5.04
N ILE A 51 -13.51 6.28 -4.59
CA ILE A 51 -13.28 4.87 -4.91
C ILE A 51 -13.43 4.64 -6.43
N THR A 52 -14.44 5.22 -7.07
CA THR A 52 -14.62 5.12 -8.53
C THR A 52 -13.41 5.69 -9.28
N GLU A 53 -12.85 6.82 -8.83
CA GLU A 53 -11.64 7.41 -9.40
C GLU A 53 -10.43 6.47 -9.26
N ILE A 54 -10.27 5.80 -8.10
CA ILE A 54 -9.21 4.80 -7.87
C ILE A 54 -9.34 3.62 -8.83
N TYR A 55 -10.55 3.12 -9.09
CA TYR A 55 -10.80 2.09 -10.11
C TYR A 55 -10.43 2.57 -11.51
N GLY A 56 -10.68 3.84 -11.82
CA GLY A 56 -10.23 4.47 -13.07
C GLY A 56 -8.72 4.44 -13.25
N LEU A 57 -7.95 4.73 -12.19
CA LEU A 57 -6.49 4.65 -12.18
C LEU A 57 -5.95 3.23 -12.38
N ALA A 58 -6.74 2.21 -12.07
CA ALA A 58 -6.43 0.79 -12.29
C ALA A 58 -6.78 0.31 -13.70
N LYS A 59 -6.51 1.12 -14.74
CA LYS A 59 -6.79 0.84 -16.15
C LYS A 59 -8.30 0.63 -16.42
N ASN A 60 -9.11 1.47 -15.83
CA ASN A 60 -10.58 1.41 -15.92
C ASN A 60 -11.14 0.04 -15.47
N ARG A 61 -10.61 -0.50 -14.39
CA ARG A 61 -11.13 -1.73 -13.77
C ARG A 61 -12.62 -1.57 -13.46
N GLY A 62 -13.43 -2.56 -13.82
CA GLY A 62 -14.86 -2.59 -13.46
C GLY A 62 -15.06 -2.79 -11.95
N MET A 63 -16.16 -2.24 -11.43
CA MET A 63 -16.54 -2.37 -10.01
C MET A 63 -17.47 -3.57 -9.74
N ASP A 64 -17.66 -4.45 -10.73
CA ASP A 64 -18.59 -5.59 -10.66
C ASP A 64 -18.28 -6.49 -9.46
N LYS A 65 -17.01 -6.69 -9.16
CA LYS A 65 -16.58 -7.57 -8.08
C LYS A 65 -16.96 -7.02 -6.70
N VAL A 66 -16.68 -5.76 -6.42
CA VAL A 66 -17.06 -5.14 -5.12
C VAL A 66 -18.58 -4.97 -5.02
N GLN A 67 -19.28 -4.84 -6.14
CA GLN A 67 -20.75 -4.77 -6.17
C GLN A 67 -21.40 -6.12 -5.87
N SER A 68 -20.87 -7.21 -6.41
CA SER A 68 -21.44 -8.56 -6.28
C SER A 68 -20.94 -9.31 -5.05
N HIS A 69 -19.67 -9.19 -4.67
CA HIS A 69 -19.05 -9.94 -3.57
C HIS A 69 -18.86 -9.11 -2.29
N GLY A 70 -18.93 -7.77 -2.42
CA GLY A 70 -18.77 -6.87 -1.28
C GLY A 70 -17.33 -6.44 -1.02
N ASP A 71 -16.34 -7.05 -1.68
CA ASP A 71 -14.92 -6.69 -1.57
C ASP A 71 -14.19 -6.89 -2.90
N ASP A 72 -13.09 -6.17 -3.08
CA ASP A 72 -12.16 -6.35 -4.20
C ASP A 72 -10.75 -5.90 -3.83
N ASP A 73 -9.77 -6.72 -4.20
CA ASP A 73 -8.34 -6.44 -4.08
C ASP A 73 -7.72 -6.28 -5.47
N PHE A 74 -6.98 -5.20 -5.68
CA PHE A 74 -6.27 -4.97 -6.93
C PHE A 74 -5.03 -4.09 -6.74
N SER A 75 -4.17 -4.08 -7.75
CA SER A 75 -2.97 -3.24 -7.76
C SER A 75 -3.00 -2.32 -8.97
N PHE A 76 -2.46 -1.11 -8.78
CA PHE A 76 -2.25 -0.15 -9.85
C PHE A 76 -0.95 0.62 -9.64
N ALA A 77 -0.49 1.29 -10.66
CA ALA A 77 0.73 2.10 -10.61
C ALA A 77 0.46 3.48 -11.21
N ILE A 78 1.00 4.50 -10.58
CA ILE A 78 1.03 5.86 -11.10
C ILE A 78 2.47 6.14 -11.53
N PRO A 79 2.74 6.31 -12.83
CA PRO A 79 4.07 6.62 -13.32
C PRO A 79 4.67 7.84 -12.63
N GLY A 80 5.91 7.73 -12.18
CA GLY A 80 6.61 8.81 -11.47
C GLY A 80 6.20 9.03 -10.01
N VAL A 81 5.22 8.28 -9.49
CA VAL A 81 4.77 8.38 -8.09
C VAL A 81 5.05 7.10 -7.32
N SER A 82 4.26 6.04 -7.53
CA SER A 82 4.45 4.77 -6.82
C SER A 82 3.56 3.67 -7.39
N ARG A 83 3.70 2.45 -6.82
CA ARG A 83 2.71 1.38 -6.92
C ARG A 83 1.79 1.40 -5.72
N PHE A 84 0.56 0.95 -5.93
CA PHE A 84 -0.45 0.89 -4.89
C PHE A 84 -1.17 -0.47 -4.95
N ARG A 85 -1.53 -0.98 -3.79
CA ARG A 85 -2.45 -2.09 -3.66
C ARG A 85 -3.69 -1.59 -2.91
N ALA A 86 -4.83 -1.61 -3.57
CA ALA A 86 -6.11 -1.23 -3.00
C ALA A 86 -6.89 -2.46 -2.55
N SER A 87 -7.41 -2.40 -1.35
CA SER A 87 -8.42 -3.30 -0.81
C SER A 87 -9.68 -2.45 -0.60
N VAL A 88 -10.70 -2.66 -1.43
CA VAL A 88 -11.97 -1.94 -1.38
C VAL A 88 -13.05 -2.88 -0.88
N PHE A 89 -13.90 -2.42 0.02
CA PHE A 89 -14.93 -3.24 0.61
C PHE A 89 -16.17 -2.41 0.99
N ARG A 90 -17.30 -3.11 1.16
CA ARG A 90 -18.52 -2.50 1.67
C ARG A 90 -18.60 -2.60 3.18
N GLN A 91 -18.87 -1.48 3.83
CA GLN A 91 -19.10 -1.40 5.26
C GLN A 91 -20.39 -0.60 5.51
N ARG A 92 -21.40 -1.24 6.13
CA ARG A 92 -22.67 -0.61 6.47
C ARG A 92 -23.36 0.08 5.28
N GLY A 93 -23.28 -0.53 4.10
CA GLY A 93 -23.89 -0.01 2.87
C GLY A 93 -23.05 0.98 2.08
N SER A 94 -21.95 1.49 2.64
CA SER A 94 -21.04 2.42 1.96
C SER A 94 -19.75 1.71 1.52
N LEU A 95 -19.08 2.23 0.50
CA LEU A 95 -17.74 1.80 0.13
C LEU A 95 -16.71 2.35 1.11
N ALA A 96 -15.68 1.57 1.36
CA ALA A 96 -14.49 1.94 2.11
C ALA A 96 -13.26 1.37 1.40
N GLY A 97 -12.08 1.91 1.67
CA GLY A 97 -10.85 1.42 1.07
C GLY A 97 -9.63 1.57 1.95
N ILE A 98 -8.72 0.61 1.83
CA ILE A 98 -7.37 0.69 2.36
C ILE A 98 -6.41 0.58 1.19
N ILE A 99 -5.54 1.58 1.03
CA ILE A 99 -4.59 1.61 -0.07
C ILE A 99 -3.19 1.52 0.51
N ARG A 100 -2.49 0.45 0.21
CA ARG A 100 -1.08 0.27 0.57
C ARG A 100 -0.19 0.92 -0.46
N VAL A 101 0.76 1.72 0.00
CA VAL A 101 1.84 2.27 -0.83
C VAL A 101 2.93 1.22 -0.98
N VAL A 102 3.24 0.84 -2.22
CA VAL A 102 4.30 -0.11 -2.55
C VAL A 102 5.43 0.67 -3.21
N ARG A 103 6.51 0.88 -2.49
CA ARG A 103 7.66 1.65 -2.99
C ARG A 103 8.34 0.91 -4.14
N PHE A 104 8.84 1.65 -5.11
CA PHE A 104 9.61 1.10 -6.23
C PHE A 104 11.05 0.77 -5.83
N GLU A 105 11.60 1.55 -4.93
CA GLU A 105 13.00 1.41 -4.52
C GLU A 105 13.11 0.40 -3.38
N LEU A 106 13.94 -0.60 -3.58
CA LEU A 106 14.44 -1.41 -2.49
C LEU A 106 15.42 -0.56 -1.68
N PRO A 107 15.30 -0.55 -0.33
CA PRO A 107 16.35 0.05 0.48
C PRO A 107 17.67 -0.66 0.20
N ASP A 108 18.75 0.10 0.06
CA ASP A 108 20.09 -0.46 -0.03
C ASP A 108 20.40 -1.32 1.20
N ALA A 109 21.00 -2.49 0.99
CA ALA A 109 21.38 -3.42 2.05
C ALA A 109 22.27 -2.75 3.12
N GLY A 110 23.13 -1.78 2.71
CA GLY A 110 23.93 -0.97 3.62
C GLY A 110 23.09 -0.06 4.52
N GLN A 111 22.04 0.56 3.99
CA GLN A 111 21.10 1.39 4.77
C GLN A 111 20.29 0.56 5.78
N LEU A 112 20.06 -0.71 5.47
CA LEU A 112 19.38 -1.65 6.37
C LEU A 112 20.31 -2.31 7.38
N HIS A 113 21.61 -2.00 7.34
CA HIS A 113 22.65 -2.63 8.17
C HIS A 113 22.61 -4.17 8.11
N LEU A 114 22.30 -4.73 6.92
CA LEU A 114 22.33 -6.18 6.72
C LEU A 114 23.79 -6.63 6.65
N PRO A 115 24.18 -7.65 7.45
CA PRO A 115 25.51 -8.22 7.39
C PRO A 115 25.80 -8.84 6.00
N ASP A 116 27.05 -8.72 5.53
CA ASP A 116 27.50 -9.32 4.26
C ASP A 116 27.24 -10.84 4.20
N SER A 117 27.28 -11.51 5.34
CA SER A 117 26.96 -12.95 5.44
C SER A 117 25.51 -13.26 5.07
N ILE A 118 24.57 -12.33 5.30
CA ILE A 118 23.15 -12.48 4.92
C ILE A 118 23.01 -12.22 3.41
N ILE A 119 23.64 -11.19 2.90
CA ILE A 119 23.63 -10.88 1.47
C ILE A 119 24.33 -11.98 0.66
N GLY A 120 25.45 -12.50 1.16
CA GLY A 120 26.21 -13.59 0.53
C GLY A 120 25.42 -14.90 0.36
N VAL A 121 24.25 -15.03 0.97
CA VAL A 121 23.33 -16.18 0.75
C VAL A 121 22.89 -16.26 -0.70
N SER A 122 22.81 -15.12 -1.44
CA SER A 122 22.50 -15.08 -2.88
C SER A 122 23.39 -15.97 -3.73
N ARG A 123 24.63 -16.21 -3.27
CA ARG A 123 25.65 -17.00 -3.99
C ARG A 123 25.58 -18.51 -3.74
N LEU A 124 24.67 -18.96 -2.87
CA LEU A 124 24.50 -20.38 -2.59
C LEU A 124 23.75 -21.08 -3.71
N THR A 125 24.32 -22.15 -4.24
CA THR A 125 23.74 -22.93 -5.36
C THR A 125 22.90 -24.11 -4.91
N LYS A 126 22.95 -24.47 -3.65
CA LYS A 126 22.25 -25.64 -3.07
C LYS A 126 21.79 -25.34 -1.63
N GLY A 127 20.69 -25.94 -1.24
CA GLY A 127 20.15 -25.83 0.10
C GLY A 127 18.88 -25.00 0.16
N MET A 128 18.42 -24.73 1.36
CA MET A 128 17.25 -23.91 1.64
C MET A 128 17.59 -22.90 2.73
N VAL A 129 17.16 -21.67 2.54
CA VAL A 129 17.30 -20.59 3.53
C VAL A 129 15.92 -20.15 3.97
N LEU A 130 15.69 -20.08 5.28
CA LEU A 130 14.43 -19.66 5.86
C LEU A 130 14.62 -18.30 6.55
N VAL A 131 13.81 -17.30 6.13
CA VAL A 131 13.74 -16.00 6.77
C VAL A 131 12.44 -15.91 7.56
N THR A 132 12.53 -15.93 8.89
CA THR A 132 11.38 -15.99 9.79
C THR A 132 11.30 -14.75 10.68
N GLY A 133 10.12 -14.47 11.23
CA GLY A 133 9.88 -13.36 12.16
C GLY A 133 8.44 -12.83 12.07
N PRO A 134 8.04 -11.95 12.99
CA PRO A 134 6.70 -11.37 13.03
C PRO A 134 6.42 -10.48 11.80
N ALA A 135 5.14 -10.13 11.59
CA ALA A 135 4.76 -9.18 10.53
C ALA A 135 5.44 -7.83 10.75
N GLY A 136 5.97 -7.22 9.68
CA GLY A 136 6.66 -5.94 9.75
C GLY A 136 8.13 -5.99 10.22
N SER A 137 8.70 -7.17 10.47
CA SER A 137 10.10 -7.33 10.91
C SER A 137 11.15 -7.21 9.79
N GLY A 138 10.75 -6.87 8.56
CA GLY A 138 11.69 -6.69 7.45
C GLY A 138 11.97 -7.95 6.62
N LYS A 139 11.32 -9.10 6.87
CA LYS A 139 11.57 -10.36 6.15
C LYS A 139 11.56 -10.21 4.61
N SER A 140 10.49 -9.65 4.07
CA SER A 140 10.35 -9.47 2.62
C SER A 140 11.35 -8.47 2.06
N THR A 141 11.73 -7.46 2.82
CA THR A 141 12.74 -6.48 2.45
C THR A 141 14.12 -7.13 2.41
N THR A 142 14.46 -7.91 3.43
CA THR A 142 15.73 -8.68 3.46
C THR A 142 15.83 -9.66 2.30
N LEU A 143 14.75 -10.43 2.03
CA LEU A 143 14.70 -11.34 0.88
C LEU A 143 14.85 -10.59 -0.45
N ALA A 144 14.23 -9.43 -0.59
CA ALA A 144 14.35 -8.62 -1.79
C ALA A 144 15.79 -8.12 -2.00
N CYS A 145 16.48 -7.67 -0.94
CA CYS A 145 17.89 -7.29 -1.02
C CYS A 145 18.81 -8.46 -1.41
N ILE A 146 18.52 -9.68 -0.90
CA ILE A 146 19.29 -10.89 -1.27
C ILE A 146 19.10 -11.25 -2.74
N ILE A 147 17.90 -11.02 -3.30
CA ILE A 147 17.58 -11.37 -4.69
C ILE A 147 18.12 -10.32 -5.66
N ASP A 148 18.24 -9.06 -5.22
CA ASP A 148 18.70 -7.92 -6.04
C ASP A 148 20.23 -7.88 -6.20
N GLU A 149 20.99 -8.60 -5.36
CA GLU A 149 22.45 -8.75 -5.44
C GLU A 149 22.87 -9.60 -6.67
#